data_e10e7540281d9f5d7f171574311bec2d
#
_entry.id   e10e7540281d9f5d7f171574311bec2d
#
_cell.length_a   1.000
_cell.length_b   1.000
_cell.length_c   1.000
_cell.angle_alpha   90.00
_cell.angle_beta   90.00
_cell.angle_gamma   90.00
#
_symmetry.space_group_name_H-M   'P 1'
#
loop_
_entity.id
_entity.type
_entity.pdbx_description
1 polymer ?
#
loop_
_entity_poly.entity_id
_entity_poly.type
_entity_poly.pdbx_seq_one_letter_code
_entity_poly.pdbx_strand_id
1 'polypeptide(L)'
;MGEIQDNLYLIRSNDIIYTTKEGILEEVGFLEVTAELFTTYGSTEIPNGSLFLHLTNPQILYWQDIEELPVMKATVNAIPYPQIIESNNTIFDSSIVSISSVDIIATDTILFQFSADGGENWKAYDLETSSWVVVSENGGMNSEEIKQLTVTEWSKLVAELRQLKIRFTLNDKTETLTSIVINYANE
;
A
#
# COMPACT_ATOMS: atom_id res chain seq x y z
N MET A 1 -25.85 23.21 -4.78
CA MET A 1 -24.53 22.57 -4.63
C MET A 1 -24.77 21.36 -3.77
N GLY A 2 -24.68 20.16 -4.34
CA GLY A 2 -24.78 18.93 -3.56
C GLY A 2 -23.55 18.82 -2.66
N GLU A 3 -23.74 18.39 -1.43
CA GLU A 3 -22.64 18.03 -0.55
C GLU A 3 -21.76 17.01 -1.26
N ILE A 4 -20.46 17.27 -1.34
CA ILE A 4 -19.47 16.34 -1.82
C ILE A 4 -19.51 15.16 -0.86
N GLN A 5 -19.95 14.02 -1.38
CA GLN A 5 -19.86 12.79 -0.59
C GLN A 5 -18.38 12.47 -0.42
N ASP A 6 -17.93 12.38 0.81
CA ASP A 6 -16.55 12.06 1.15
C ASP A 6 -16.05 10.88 0.32
N ASN A 7 -14.93 11.09 -0.36
CA ASN A 7 -14.18 10.09 -1.12
C ASN A 7 -14.77 9.61 -2.47
N LEU A 8 -15.53 10.43 -3.16
CA LEU A 8 -15.91 10.14 -4.54
C LEU A 8 -14.95 10.87 -5.50
N TYR A 9 -14.12 10.14 -6.22
CA TYR A 9 -13.19 10.68 -7.20
C TYR A 9 -13.44 10.08 -8.58
N LEU A 10 -13.26 10.89 -9.61
CA LEU A 10 -13.19 10.44 -10.99
C LEU A 10 -11.73 10.32 -11.40
N ILE A 11 -11.32 9.13 -11.81
CA ILE A 11 -9.93 8.82 -12.11
C ILE A 11 -9.83 8.28 -13.53
N ARG A 12 -8.90 8.84 -14.31
CA ARG A 12 -8.52 8.28 -15.60
C ARG A 12 -7.21 7.51 -15.43
N SER A 13 -7.18 6.27 -15.92
CA SER A 13 -5.96 5.48 -16.05
C SER A 13 -5.93 4.87 -17.43
N ASN A 14 -4.94 5.19 -18.22
CA ASN A 14 -4.94 4.96 -19.67
C ASN A 14 -6.22 5.56 -20.29
N ASP A 15 -7.01 4.77 -21.00
CA ASP A 15 -8.27 5.21 -21.62
C ASP A 15 -9.51 4.76 -20.83
N ILE A 16 -9.34 4.29 -19.60
CA ILE A 16 -10.43 3.81 -18.75
C ILE A 16 -10.69 4.83 -17.65
N ILE A 17 -11.96 5.07 -17.36
CA ILE A 17 -12.42 5.93 -16.29
C ILE A 17 -12.93 5.08 -15.14
N TYR A 18 -12.45 5.41 -13.96
CA TYR A 18 -12.83 4.79 -12.70
C TYR A 18 -13.45 5.81 -11.77
N THR A 19 -14.30 5.36 -10.89
CA THR A 19 -14.76 6.13 -9.72
C THR A 19 -14.40 5.41 -8.44
N THR A 20 -14.34 6.17 -7.36
CA THR A 20 -14.20 5.60 -6.02
C THR A 20 -15.52 5.80 -5.28
N LYS A 21 -16.05 4.73 -4.73
CA LYS A 21 -17.21 4.78 -3.86
C LYS A 21 -16.91 3.98 -2.61
N GLU A 22 -17.06 4.60 -1.45
CA GLU A 22 -16.77 3.95 -0.16
C GLU A 22 -15.37 3.33 -0.07
N GLY A 23 -14.38 3.96 -0.77
CA GLY A 23 -13.01 3.45 -0.83
C GLY A 23 -12.79 2.30 -1.82
N ILE A 24 -13.80 1.92 -2.59
CA ILE A 24 -13.71 0.88 -3.62
C ILE A 24 -13.54 1.54 -4.99
N LEU A 25 -12.59 1.02 -5.77
CA LEU A 25 -12.39 1.45 -7.16
C LEU A 25 -13.35 0.69 -8.08
N GLU A 26 -14.21 1.42 -8.77
CA GLU A 26 -15.16 0.87 -9.75
C GLU A 26 -14.87 1.43 -11.14
N GLU A 27 -14.86 0.57 -12.16
CA GLU A 27 -14.74 0.98 -13.54
C GLU A 27 -16.07 1.57 -14.06
N VAL A 28 -16.02 2.81 -14.55
CA VAL A 28 -17.18 3.48 -15.17
C VAL A 28 -17.24 3.20 -16.67
N GLY A 29 -16.14 2.75 -17.26
CA GLY A 29 -16.00 2.40 -18.65
C GLY A 29 -15.37 3.49 -19.52
N PHE A 30 -15.37 3.28 -20.83
CA PHE A 30 -14.93 4.27 -21.81
C PHE A 30 -16.04 5.28 -22.03
N LEU A 31 -15.94 6.42 -21.37
CA LEU A 31 -16.88 7.50 -21.56
C LEU A 31 -16.12 8.76 -21.98
N GLU A 32 -16.73 9.53 -22.87
CA GLU A 32 -16.30 10.90 -23.07
C GLU A 32 -16.49 11.66 -21.75
N VAL A 33 -15.46 12.37 -21.33
CA VAL A 33 -15.50 13.09 -20.06
C VAL A 33 -16.36 14.34 -20.25
N THR A 34 -17.55 14.31 -19.71
CA THR A 34 -18.57 15.38 -19.81
C THR A 34 -18.83 16.03 -18.45
N ALA A 35 -19.45 17.21 -18.47
CA ALA A 35 -19.90 17.85 -17.22
C ALA A 35 -20.89 16.98 -16.44
N GLU A 36 -21.74 16.21 -17.14
CA GLU A 36 -22.71 15.31 -16.53
C GLU A 36 -22.02 14.17 -15.76
N LEU A 37 -20.90 13.68 -16.28
CA LEU A 37 -20.11 12.65 -15.60
C LEU A 37 -19.63 13.13 -14.22
N PHE A 38 -19.21 14.41 -14.11
CA PHE A 38 -18.78 14.99 -12.84
C PHE A 38 -19.91 15.19 -11.85
N THR A 39 -21.13 15.41 -12.29
CA THR A 39 -22.28 15.52 -11.35
C THR A 39 -22.66 14.19 -10.74
N THR A 40 -22.31 13.08 -11.40
CA THR A 40 -22.64 11.73 -10.92
C THR A 40 -21.50 11.09 -10.16
N TYR A 41 -20.27 11.28 -10.62
CA TYR A 41 -19.10 10.52 -10.13
C TYR A 41 -17.91 11.38 -9.73
N GLY A 42 -17.91 12.66 -10.03
CA GLY A 42 -16.74 13.51 -9.90
C GLY A 42 -16.82 14.50 -8.76
N SER A 43 -15.74 15.26 -8.61
CA SER A 43 -15.61 16.34 -7.64
C SER A 43 -15.35 17.68 -8.33
N THR A 44 -15.87 18.76 -7.75
CA THR A 44 -15.54 20.13 -8.12
C THR A 44 -14.33 20.68 -7.38
N GLU A 45 -13.83 19.97 -6.39
CA GLU A 45 -12.65 20.35 -5.61
C GLU A 45 -11.43 19.53 -6.00
N ILE A 46 -10.24 20.10 -5.77
CA ILE A 46 -8.98 19.37 -5.92
C ILE A 46 -8.94 18.30 -4.84
N PRO A 47 -8.94 17.02 -5.20
CA PRO A 47 -8.95 15.97 -4.20
C PRO A 47 -7.65 15.94 -3.41
N ASN A 48 -7.75 15.84 -2.09
CA ASN A 48 -6.63 15.52 -1.24
C ASN A 48 -6.30 14.02 -1.42
N GLY A 49 -5.24 13.75 -2.14
CA GLY A 49 -4.97 12.49 -2.77
C GLY A 49 -4.95 11.26 -1.89
N SER A 50 -5.83 10.35 -2.21
CA SER A 50 -5.62 8.92 -1.96
C SER A 50 -5.22 8.26 -3.26
N LEU A 51 -4.23 7.37 -3.22
CA LEU A 51 -3.67 6.77 -4.41
C LEU A 51 -4.05 5.32 -4.54
N PHE A 52 -4.44 5.00 -5.76
CA PHE A 52 -4.71 3.64 -6.16
C PHE A 52 -3.46 3.09 -6.86
N LEU A 53 -2.63 2.39 -6.10
CA LEU A 53 -1.36 1.81 -6.57
C LEU A 53 -1.51 0.81 -7.73
N HIS A 54 -2.73 0.37 -8.02
CA HIS A 54 -3.01 -0.60 -9.09
C HIS A 54 -3.31 0.03 -10.44
N LEU A 55 -3.36 1.35 -10.53
CA LEU A 55 -3.63 2.05 -11.77
C LEU A 55 -2.34 2.57 -12.42
N THR A 56 -2.24 2.41 -13.73
CA THR A 56 -1.10 2.92 -14.51
C THR A 56 -1.34 4.39 -14.84
N ASN A 57 -0.42 5.28 -14.43
CA ASN A 57 -0.49 6.71 -14.67
C ASN A 57 -1.87 7.32 -14.33
N PRO A 58 -2.35 7.18 -13.09
CA PRO A 58 -3.65 7.69 -12.70
C PRO A 58 -3.68 9.22 -12.76
N GLN A 59 -4.77 9.76 -13.29
CA GLN A 59 -5.08 11.18 -13.30
C GLN A 59 -6.39 11.40 -12.56
N ILE A 60 -6.38 12.18 -11.50
CA ILE A 60 -7.61 12.57 -10.83
C ILE A 60 -8.21 13.74 -11.59
N LEU A 61 -9.44 13.59 -12.01
CA LEU A 61 -10.17 14.58 -12.77
C LEU A 61 -11.08 15.37 -11.85
N TYR A 62 -11.13 16.67 -12.03
CA TYR A 62 -12.04 17.54 -11.31
C TYR A 62 -12.54 18.66 -12.21
N TRP A 63 -13.70 19.20 -11.87
CA TRP A 63 -14.34 20.27 -12.61
C TRP A 63 -14.14 21.60 -11.90
N GLN A 64 -13.71 22.61 -12.61
CA GLN A 64 -13.54 23.95 -12.07
C GLN A 64 -14.10 24.99 -13.02
N ASP A 65 -14.88 25.90 -12.47
CA ASP A 65 -15.29 27.09 -13.20
C ASP A 65 -14.15 28.13 -13.11
N ILE A 66 -13.66 28.54 -14.29
CA ILE A 66 -12.66 29.60 -14.42
C ILE A 66 -13.29 30.69 -15.28
N GLU A 67 -13.36 31.91 -14.74
CA GLU A 67 -13.93 33.06 -15.43
C GLU A 67 -15.33 32.76 -16.03
N GLU A 68 -16.18 32.10 -15.24
CA GLU A 68 -17.55 31.68 -15.64
C GLU A 68 -17.59 30.62 -16.75
N LEU A 69 -16.45 30.10 -17.17
CA LEU A 69 -16.38 28.99 -18.11
C LEU A 69 -15.97 27.71 -17.39
N PRO A 70 -16.75 26.63 -17.53
CA PRO A 70 -16.38 25.35 -16.93
C PRO A 70 -15.16 24.76 -17.63
N VAL A 71 -14.15 24.42 -16.86
CA VAL A 71 -12.93 23.79 -17.38
C VAL A 71 -12.67 22.49 -16.63
N MET A 72 -12.53 21.41 -17.38
CA MET A 72 -12.06 20.15 -16.85
C MET A 72 -10.55 20.24 -16.60
N LYS A 73 -10.12 19.85 -15.41
CA LYS A 73 -8.71 19.73 -15.08
C LYS A 73 -8.37 18.31 -14.64
N ALA A 74 -7.15 17.94 -14.92
CA ALA A 74 -6.57 16.72 -14.41
C ALA A 74 -5.36 17.07 -13.56
N THR A 75 -5.26 16.48 -12.39
CA THR A 75 -4.04 16.49 -11.59
C THR A 75 -3.41 15.11 -11.62
N VAL A 76 -2.10 15.09 -11.82
CA VAL A 76 -1.32 13.87 -11.68
C VAL A 76 -0.75 13.91 -10.27
N ASN A 77 -1.28 13.09 -9.40
CA ASN A 77 -0.68 12.89 -8.09
C ASN A 77 0.46 11.89 -8.24
N ALA A 78 1.68 12.43 -8.38
CA ALA A 78 2.84 11.60 -8.10
C ALA A 78 2.84 11.31 -6.60
N ILE A 79 2.85 10.03 -6.24
CA ILE A 79 3.06 9.65 -4.85
C ILE A 79 4.49 10.07 -4.49
N PRO A 80 4.68 10.88 -3.44
CA PRO A 80 6.04 11.16 -2.99
C PRO A 80 6.67 9.87 -2.49
N TYR A 81 7.92 9.65 -2.84
CA TYR A 81 8.76 8.62 -2.24
C TYR A 81 9.59 9.23 -1.09
N PRO A 82 9.95 8.47 -0.07
CA PRO A 82 9.64 7.04 0.11
C PRO A 82 8.18 6.79 0.50
N GLN A 83 7.67 5.60 0.16
CA GLN A 83 6.36 5.13 0.56
C GLN A 83 6.49 3.96 1.51
N ILE A 84 5.83 4.06 2.66
CA ILE A 84 5.74 2.98 3.62
C ILE A 84 4.41 2.28 3.40
N ILE A 85 4.47 0.98 3.14
CA ILE A 85 3.31 0.13 2.93
C ILE A 85 3.25 -0.89 4.06
N GLU A 86 2.13 -0.93 4.76
CA GLU A 86 1.88 -1.85 5.86
C GLU A 86 0.69 -2.75 5.55
N SER A 87 0.73 -3.99 6.03
CA SER A 87 -0.45 -4.83 6.03
C SER A 87 -1.52 -4.25 6.94
N ASN A 88 -2.76 -4.09 6.43
CA ASN A 88 -3.85 -3.47 7.18
C ASN A 88 -4.19 -4.21 8.47
N ASN A 89 -4.22 -5.54 8.41
CA ASN A 89 -4.47 -6.39 9.57
C ASN A 89 -3.21 -7.19 9.90
N THR A 90 -3.17 -7.73 11.10
CA THR A 90 -2.29 -8.86 11.37
C THR A 90 -2.53 -9.92 10.31
N ILE A 91 -1.48 -10.34 9.61
CA ILE A 91 -1.58 -11.37 8.57
C ILE A 91 -2.16 -12.64 9.19
N PHE A 92 -1.91 -12.83 10.49
CA PHE A 92 -2.45 -13.89 11.32
C PHE A 92 -2.84 -13.33 12.68
N ASP A 93 -3.96 -13.77 13.20
CA ASP A 93 -4.41 -13.48 14.55
C ASP A 93 -3.96 -14.61 15.49
N SER A 94 -3.20 -14.28 16.48
CA SER A 94 -2.82 -15.09 17.69
C SER A 94 -2.78 -16.64 17.58
N SER A 95 -2.73 -17.21 16.37
CA SER A 95 -2.76 -18.67 16.15
C SER A 95 -1.44 -19.24 15.59
N ILE A 96 -0.48 -18.41 15.22
CA ILE A 96 0.79 -18.88 14.64
C ILE A 96 1.59 -19.62 15.70
N VAL A 97 1.93 -20.86 15.41
CA VAL A 97 2.84 -21.66 16.23
C VAL A 97 4.28 -21.50 15.74
N SER A 98 4.47 -21.49 14.43
CA SER A 98 5.78 -21.31 13.83
C SER A 98 5.68 -20.79 12.39
N ILE A 99 6.70 -20.05 11.97
CA ILE A 99 6.91 -19.69 10.56
C ILE A 99 8.08 -20.53 10.05
N SER A 100 7.86 -21.27 8.98
CA SER A 100 8.87 -22.13 8.38
C SER A 100 9.71 -21.44 7.33
N SER A 101 9.12 -20.55 6.54
CA SER A 101 9.84 -19.67 5.62
C SER A 101 9.02 -18.43 5.28
N VAL A 102 9.73 -17.37 4.86
CA VAL A 102 9.16 -16.20 4.20
C VAL A 102 9.94 -15.98 2.91
N ASP A 103 9.26 -16.16 1.78
CA ASP A 103 9.84 -16.02 0.45
C ASP A 103 9.32 -14.73 -0.18
N ILE A 104 10.24 -13.83 -0.50
CA ILE A 104 9.92 -12.52 -1.07
C ILE A 104 10.59 -12.38 -2.43
N ILE A 105 9.80 -11.97 -3.42
CA ILE A 105 10.30 -11.56 -4.75
C ILE A 105 10.09 -10.06 -4.87
N ALA A 106 11.17 -9.32 -4.74
CA ALA A 106 11.17 -7.86 -4.74
C ALA A 106 12.50 -7.32 -5.28
N THR A 107 12.55 -6.04 -5.57
CA THR A 107 13.81 -5.31 -5.82
C THR A 107 14.67 -5.33 -4.55
N ASP A 108 15.96 -5.59 -4.66
CA ASP A 108 16.86 -5.80 -3.52
C ASP A 108 17.02 -4.58 -2.59
N THR A 109 16.68 -3.40 -3.09
CA THR A 109 16.71 -2.15 -2.29
C THR A 109 15.51 -1.98 -1.38
N ILE A 110 14.45 -2.79 -1.57
CA ILE A 110 13.27 -2.74 -0.69
C ILE A 110 13.63 -3.38 0.65
N LEU A 111 13.37 -2.63 1.73
CA LEU A 111 13.59 -3.08 3.09
C LEU A 111 12.28 -3.47 3.76
N PHE A 112 12.26 -4.65 4.33
CA PHE A 112 11.11 -5.24 5.01
C PHE A 112 11.31 -5.20 6.52
N GLN A 113 10.23 -4.96 7.22
CA GLN A 113 10.15 -4.98 8.67
C GLN A 113 8.98 -5.85 9.11
N PHE A 114 9.11 -6.45 10.26
CA PHE A 114 8.15 -7.38 10.81
C PHE A 114 7.71 -6.97 12.21
N SER A 115 6.44 -7.12 12.51
CA SER A 115 5.89 -6.87 13.83
C SER A 115 5.09 -8.07 14.29
N ALA A 116 5.30 -8.48 15.55
CA ALA A 116 4.54 -9.52 16.21
C ALA A 116 3.56 -8.97 17.27
N ASP A 117 3.45 -7.65 17.40
CA ASP A 117 2.66 -6.95 18.42
C ASP A 117 1.62 -5.98 17.82
N GLY A 118 1.11 -6.32 16.66
CA GLY A 118 0.06 -5.53 16.00
C GLY A 118 0.56 -4.25 15.30
N GLY A 119 1.86 -4.05 15.19
CA GLY A 119 2.48 -2.88 14.55
C GLY A 119 3.00 -1.83 15.55
N GLU A 120 3.04 -2.15 16.84
CA GLU A 120 3.58 -1.25 17.86
C GLU A 120 5.11 -1.14 17.74
N ASN A 121 5.79 -2.28 17.52
CA ASN A 121 7.22 -2.33 17.31
C ASN A 121 7.56 -3.04 16.01
N TRP A 122 8.29 -2.35 15.15
CA TRP A 122 8.78 -2.88 13.91
C TRP A 122 10.21 -3.35 14.06
N LYS A 123 10.47 -4.60 13.67
CA LYS A 123 11.72 -5.29 13.90
C LYS A 123 12.34 -5.81 12.62
N ALA A 124 13.65 -5.90 12.60
CA ALA A 124 14.45 -6.64 11.63
C ALA A 124 15.35 -7.61 12.39
N TYR A 125 15.77 -8.68 11.76
CA TYR A 125 16.72 -9.61 12.35
C TYR A 125 18.15 -9.11 12.08
N ASP A 126 18.89 -8.92 13.14
CA ASP A 126 20.31 -8.57 13.08
C ASP A 126 21.14 -9.86 13.00
N LEU A 127 21.79 -10.08 11.87
CA LEU A 127 22.61 -11.27 11.62
C LEU A 127 23.86 -11.31 12.49
N GLU A 128 24.40 -10.15 12.90
CA GLU A 128 25.59 -10.07 13.75
C GLU A 128 25.28 -10.47 15.17
N THR A 129 24.18 -9.98 15.72
CA THR A 129 23.76 -10.29 17.10
C THR A 129 22.84 -11.51 17.22
N SER A 130 22.43 -12.07 16.08
CA SER A 130 21.49 -13.20 15.97
C SER A 130 20.19 -12.97 16.76
N SER A 131 19.65 -11.74 16.66
CA SER A 131 18.46 -11.33 17.42
C SER A 131 17.54 -10.38 16.61
N TRP A 132 16.25 -10.38 16.96
CA TRP A 132 15.30 -9.40 16.46
C TRP A 132 15.46 -8.08 17.21
N VAL A 133 15.74 -7.02 16.47
CA VAL A 133 15.94 -5.67 17.01
C VAL A 133 14.88 -4.71 16.46
N VAL A 134 14.47 -3.76 17.29
CA VAL A 134 13.57 -2.68 16.86
C VAL A 134 14.35 -1.76 15.91
N VAL A 135 13.76 -1.45 14.77
CA VAL A 135 14.39 -0.62 13.75
C VAL A 135 13.56 0.65 13.46
N SER A 136 14.24 1.69 13.00
CA SER A 136 13.59 2.90 12.51
C SER A 136 12.88 2.65 11.16
N GLU A 137 12.10 3.63 10.70
CA GLU A 137 11.38 3.54 9.41
C GLU A 137 12.28 3.26 8.21
N ASN A 138 13.54 3.71 8.25
CA ASN A 138 14.53 3.49 7.19
C ASN A 138 15.38 2.22 7.38
N GLY A 139 15.13 1.48 8.45
CA GLY A 139 15.80 0.20 8.70
C GLY A 139 15.00 -0.96 8.13
N GLY A 140 15.58 -2.17 8.16
CA GLY A 140 14.89 -3.36 7.68
C GLY A 140 15.85 -4.38 7.12
N MET A 141 15.29 -5.41 6.52
CA MET A 141 15.99 -6.50 5.84
C MET A 141 15.60 -6.54 4.38
N ASN A 142 16.54 -6.79 3.50
CA ASN A 142 16.23 -7.08 2.09
C ASN A 142 15.77 -8.54 1.90
N SER A 143 15.30 -8.87 0.71
CA SER A 143 14.77 -10.20 0.39
C SER A 143 15.79 -11.32 0.57
N GLU A 144 17.06 -11.08 0.30
CA GLU A 144 18.13 -12.09 0.42
C GLU A 144 18.51 -12.36 1.89
N GLU A 145 18.48 -11.33 2.75
CA GLU A 145 18.68 -11.52 4.20
C GLU A 145 17.53 -12.30 4.82
N ILE A 146 16.29 -12.01 4.40
CA ILE A 146 15.09 -12.72 4.87
C ILE A 146 15.15 -14.21 4.55
N LYS A 147 15.59 -14.59 3.34
CA LYS A 147 15.75 -15.99 2.94
C LYS A 147 16.75 -16.79 3.78
N GLN A 148 17.66 -16.11 4.46
CA GLN A 148 18.65 -16.77 5.33
C GLN A 148 18.07 -17.18 6.69
N LEU A 149 16.92 -16.63 7.07
CA LEU A 149 16.32 -16.89 8.37
C LEU A 149 15.74 -18.30 8.45
N THR A 150 16.09 -18.97 9.51
CA THR A 150 15.61 -20.32 9.83
C THR A 150 14.28 -20.30 10.60
N VAL A 151 13.64 -21.46 10.71
CA VAL A 151 12.45 -21.66 11.56
C VAL A 151 12.66 -21.17 13.00
N THR A 152 13.86 -21.43 13.53
CA THR A 152 14.19 -21.02 14.91
C THR A 152 14.20 -19.51 15.09
N GLU A 153 14.70 -18.79 14.12
CA GLU A 153 14.76 -17.32 14.15
C GLU A 153 13.38 -16.70 13.99
N TRP A 154 12.59 -17.21 13.07
CA TRP A 154 11.20 -16.80 12.91
C TRP A 154 10.35 -17.10 14.16
N SER A 155 10.56 -18.27 14.77
CA SER A 155 9.84 -18.64 16.00
C SER A 155 10.13 -17.68 17.16
N LYS A 156 11.33 -17.13 17.25
CA LYS A 156 11.65 -16.09 18.26
C LYS A 156 10.85 -14.81 18.07
N LEU A 157 10.51 -14.43 16.82
CA LEU A 157 9.71 -13.23 16.56
C LEU A 157 8.27 -13.40 17.05
N VAL A 158 7.65 -14.55 16.76
CA VAL A 158 6.21 -14.78 16.99
C VAL A 158 5.91 -15.45 18.34
N ALA A 159 6.92 -15.78 19.14
CA ALA A 159 6.80 -16.60 20.34
C ALA A 159 5.80 -16.07 21.37
N GLU A 160 5.68 -14.75 21.52
CA GLU A 160 4.88 -14.17 22.61
C GLU A 160 3.43 -13.93 22.20
N LEU A 161 3.20 -13.26 21.07
CA LEU A 161 1.87 -12.80 20.69
C LEU A 161 1.27 -13.56 19.51
N ARG A 162 2.04 -14.43 18.88
CA ARG A 162 1.59 -15.30 17.77
C ARG A 162 0.92 -14.54 16.60
N GLN A 163 1.39 -13.32 16.35
CA GLN A 163 0.89 -12.43 15.32
C GLN A 163 2.01 -12.06 14.35
N LEU A 164 1.64 -11.66 13.16
CA LEU A 164 2.57 -11.13 12.18
C LEU A 164 1.94 -10.00 11.38
N LYS A 165 2.64 -8.88 11.33
CA LYS A 165 2.43 -7.82 10.33
C LYS A 165 3.72 -7.61 9.57
N ILE A 166 3.59 -7.17 8.33
CA ILE A 166 4.73 -6.82 7.47
C ILE A 166 4.58 -5.37 7.05
N ARG A 167 5.71 -4.67 7.06
CA ARG A 167 5.88 -3.34 6.50
C ARG A 167 7.06 -3.34 5.57
N PHE A 168 7.01 -2.57 4.50
CA PHE A 168 8.13 -2.34 3.61
C PHE A 168 8.13 -0.92 3.06
N THR A 169 9.31 -0.46 2.65
CA THR A 169 9.50 0.88 2.12
C THR A 169 9.90 0.82 0.66
N LEU A 170 9.14 1.52 -0.18
CA LEU A 170 9.50 1.81 -1.57
C LEU A 170 10.18 3.17 -1.62
N ASN A 171 11.40 3.22 -2.11
CA ASN A 171 12.20 4.46 -2.15
C ASN A 171 12.03 5.21 -3.47
N ASP A 172 11.68 4.53 -4.54
CA ASP A 172 11.41 5.14 -5.83
C ASP A 172 10.47 4.28 -6.70
N LYS A 173 10.08 4.84 -7.86
CA LYS A 173 9.13 4.21 -8.79
C LYS A 173 9.68 2.97 -9.53
N THR A 174 10.96 2.69 -9.44
CA THR A 174 11.59 1.52 -10.10
C THR A 174 11.58 0.30 -9.21
N GLU A 175 11.32 0.48 -7.91
CA GLU A 175 11.21 -0.61 -6.96
C GLU A 175 9.88 -1.34 -7.13
N THR A 176 9.95 -2.66 -7.12
CA THR A 176 8.80 -3.53 -7.32
C THR A 176 8.77 -4.65 -6.30
N LEU A 177 7.59 -4.91 -5.76
CA LEU A 177 7.27 -6.12 -4.99
C LEU A 177 6.34 -6.98 -5.82
N THR A 178 6.77 -8.21 -6.12
CA THR A 178 6.00 -9.16 -6.92
C THR A 178 5.20 -10.10 -6.04
N SER A 179 5.82 -10.65 -4.99
CA SER A 179 5.14 -11.59 -4.09
C SER A 179 5.78 -11.65 -2.72
N ILE A 180 4.95 -11.97 -1.73
CA ILE A 180 5.34 -12.43 -0.39
C ILE A 180 4.60 -13.74 -0.14
N VAL A 181 5.34 -14.81 0.11
CA VAL A 181 4.80 -16.12 0.47
C VAL A 181 5.29 -16.48 1.86
N ILE A 182 4.37 -16.77 2.77
CA ILE A 182 4.68 -17.16 4.15
C ILE A 182 4.18 -18.58 4.37
N ASN A 183 5.10 -19.46 4.70
CA ASN A 183 4.80 -20.82 5.10
C ASN A 183 4.82 -20.91 6.64
N TYR A 184 3.71 -21.32 7.22
CA TYR A 184 3.52 -21.31 8.68
C TYR A 184 2.70 -22.51 9.14
N ALA A 185 2.76 -22.80 10.44
CA ALA A 185 1.86 -23.71 11.13
C ALA A 185 1.05 -22.94 12.16
N ASN A 186 -0.22 -23.28 12.28
CA ASN A 186 -1.15 -22.81 13.30
C ASN A 186 -1.68 -23.97 14.14
N GLU A 187 -2.19 -23.65 15.33
CA GLU A 187 -2.90 -24.61 16.19
C GLU A 187 -4.24 -25.00 15.60
#